data_ac5f609c052b4dfb0f8b24a3b70055e2
#
_entry.id   ac5f609c052b4dfb0f8b24a3b70055e2
#
_cell.length_a   1.000
_cell.length_b   1.000
_cell.length_c   1.000
_cell.angle_alpha   90.00
_cell.angle_beta   90.00
_cell.angle_gamma   90.00
#
_symmetry.space_group_name_H-M   'P 1'
#
loop_
_entity.id
_entity.type
_entity.pdbx_description
1 polymer ?
#
loop_
_entity_poly.entity_id
_entity_poly.type
_entity_poly.pdbx_seq_one_letter_code
_entity_poly.pdbx_strand_id
1 'polypeptide(L)'
;MPYLTRQKFPVPLDRDQVAQDWRRRGYSCDAFTDPPGREWNNFVHTTNELVAVKGGRLKLTIDGEEIIAEPGDEVFIPKGVFHSVRNVSSSTTHWLYGYD
;
A
#
# COMPACT_ATOMS: atom_id res chain seq x y z
N MET A 1 -10.68 13.15 -2.26
CA MET A 1 -10.51 12.34 -1.04
C MET A 1 -9.07 11.91 -0.93
N PRO A 2 -8.42 12.16 0.20
CA PRO A 2 -7.04 11.73 0.35
C PRO A 2 -6.96 10.21 0.52
N TYR A 3 -6.22 9.58 -0.37
CA TYR A 3 -5.95 8.14 -0.27
C TYR A 3 -4.71 7.87 0.58
N LEU A 4 -3.87 8.88 0.80
CA LEU A 4 -2.56 8.74 1.44
C LEU A 4 -2.54 9.39 2.81
N THR A 5 -2.13 8.61 3.83
CA THR A 5 -1.77 9.13 5.14
C THR A 5 -0.27 8.99 5.31
N ARG A 6 0.43 10.12 5.31
CA ARG A 6 1.88 10.10 5.45
C ARG A 6 2.31 9.79 6.86
N GLN A 7 3.36 8.99 6.96
CA GLN A 7 4.00 8.64 8.23
C GLN A 7 3.01 8.19 9.30
N LYS A 8 2.06 7.36 8.87
CA LYS A 8 1.10 6.74 9.77
C LYS A 8 1.80 5.88 10.81
N PHE A 9 2.88 5.20 10.40
CA PHE A 9 3.64 4.31 11.25
C PHE A 9 5.08 4.80 11.38
N PRO A 10 5.73 4.58 12.54
CA PRO A 10 7.15 4.88 12.69
C PRO A 10 8.00 3.98 11.78
N VAL A 11 9.16 4.48 11.40
CA VAL A 11 10.14 3.72 10.62
C VAL A 11 11.36 3.40 11.49
N PRO A 12 11.96 2.22 11.30
CA PRO A 12 11.59 1.16 10.35
C PRO A 12 10.23 0.56 10.68
N LEU A 13 9.50 0.20 9.64
CA LEU A 13 8.13 -0.31 9.78
C LEU A 13 8.14 -1.65 10.51
N ASP A 14 7.33 -1.77 11.55
CA ASP A 14 7.13 -3.02 12.29
C ASP A 14 5.85 -3.67 11.77
N ARG A 15 6.01 -4.83 11.11
CA ARG A 15 4.89 -5.56 10.53
C ARG A 15 3.82 -5.91 11.58
N ASP A 16 4.25 -6.31 12.77
CA ASP A 16 3.29 -6.71 13.81
C ASP A 16 2.46 -5.52 14.28
N GLN A 17 3.07 -4.35 14.37
CA GLN A 17 2.37 -3.13 14.74
C GLN A 17 1.31 -2.77 13.69
N VAL A 18 1.67 -2.85 12.41
CA VAL A 18 0.73 -2.59 11.32
C VAL A 18 -0.39 -3.61 11.32
N ALA A 19 -0.06 -4.90 11.48
CA ALA A 19 -1.06 -5.97 11.51
C ALA A 19 -2.06 -5.79 12.64
N GLN A 20 -1.60 -5.39 13.82
CA GLN A 20 -2.49 -5.13 14.96
C GLN A 20 -3.41 -3.95 14.69
N ASP A 21 -2.88 -2.87 14.13
CA ASP A 21 -3.69 -1.70 13.79
C ASP A 21 -4.76 -2.05 12.76
N TRP A 22 -4.35 -2.75 11.69
CA TRP A 22 -5.26 -3.13 10.62
C TRP A 22 -6.33 -4.12 11.10
N ARG A 23 -5.94 -5.08 11.94
CA ARG A 23 -6.91 -6.03 12.50
C ARG A 23 -8.00 -5.34 13.30
N ARG A 24 -7.63 -4.34 14.10
CA ARG A 24 -8.63 -3.56 14.85
C ARG A 24 -9.59 -2.82 13.95
N ARG A 25 -9.16 -2.52 12.72
CA ARG A 25 -9.99 -1.84 11.71
C ARG A 25 -10.70 -2.80 10.78
N GLY A 26 -10.54 -4.11 10.99
CA GLY A 26 -11.22 -5.16 10.21
C GLY A 26 -10.46 -5.62 8.98
N TYR A 27 -9.14 -5.38 8.89
CA TYR A 27 -8.34 -5.74 7.73
C TYR A 27 -7.37 -6.88 8.03
N SER A 28 -7.09 -7.67 6.99
CA SER A 28 -5.98 -8.61 6.99
C SER A 28 -4.65 -7.86 6.83
N CYS A 29 -3.53 -8.57 6.94
CA CYS A 29 -2.22 -8.00 6.71
C CYS A 29 -1.28 -9.07 6.16
N ASP A 30 -0.84 -8.89 4.94
CA ASP A 30 0.08 -9.79 4.25
C ASP A 30 1.26 -9.00 3.70
N ALA A 31 2.37 -9.70 3.48
CA ALA A 31 3.58 -9.08 2.95
C ALA A 31 3.77 -9.44 1.48
N PHE A 32 4.31 -8.51 0.71
CA PHE A 32 4.62 -8.71 -0.68
C PHE A 32 5.89 -7.96 -1.07
N THR A 33 6.54 -8.43 -2.15
CA THR A 33 7.75 -7.78 -2.67
C THR A 33 7.66 -7.66 -4.18
N ASP A 34 8.11 -6.53 -4.71
CA ASP A 34 8.18 -6.29 -6.14
C ASP A 34 9.58 -5.87 -6.54
N PRO A 35 10.15 -6.47 -7.60
CA PRO A 35 11.41 -6.00 -8.16
C PRO A 35 11.24 -4.63 -8.81
N PRO A 36 12.35 -3.92 -9.09
CA PRO A 36 12.28 -2.60 -9.72
C PRO A 36 11.48 -2.63 -11.02
N GLY A 37 10.61 -1.65 -11.20
CA GLY A 37 9.83 -1.46 -12.41
C GLY A 37 8.62 -2.36 -12.57
N ARG A 38 8.42 -3.30 -11.66
CA ARG A 38 7.25 -4.17 -11.74
C ARG A 38 5.97 -3.38 -11.51
N GLU A 39 4.95 -3.66 -12.33
CA GLU A 39 3.67 -2.98 -12.23
C GLU A 39 2.50 -3.96 -12.26
N TRP A 40 1.46 -3.54 -11.55
CA TRP A 40 0.16 -4.21 -11.51
C TRP A 40 -0.86 -3.17 -11.96
N ASN A 41 -1.52 -3.42 -13.10
CA ASN A 41 -2.36 -2.41 -13.75
C ASN A 41 -3.83 -2.77 -13.73
N ASN A 42 -4.66 -1.74 -13.53
CA ASN A 42 -6.11 -1.81 -13.71
C ASN A 42 -6.80 -2.88 -12.86
N PHE A 43 -6.37 -3.00 -11.60
CA PHE A 43 -7.03 -3.87 -10.66
C PHE A 43 -8.26 -3.19 -10.06
N VAL A 44 -9.25 -4.00 -9.72
CA VAL A 44 -10.41 -3.57 -8.96
C VAL A 44 -10.79 -4.70 -8.01
N HIS A 45 -11.07 -4.36 -6.75
CA HIS A 45 -11.44 -5.34 -5.74
C HIS A 45 -12.83 -5.08 -5.22
N THR A 46 -13.47 -6.13 -4.71
CA THR A 46 -14.79 -6.04 -4.06
C THR A 46 -14.69 -5.67 -2.59
N THR A 47 -13.46 -5.49 -2.09
CA THR A 47 -13.17 -5.10 -0.71
C THR A 47 -12.34 -3.82 -0.72
N ASN A 48 -12.32 -3.10 0.41
CA ASN A 48 -11.35 -2.03 0.61
C ASN A 48 -9.98 -2.64 0.85
N GLU A 49 -8.93 -1.88 0.50
CA GLU A 49 -7.56 -2.32 0.67
C GLU A 49 -6.75 -1.26 1.40
N LEU A 50 -5.85 -1.71 2.27
CA LEU A 50 -4.81 -0.87 2.87
C LEU A 50 -3.46 -1.33 2.37
N VAL A 51 -2.55 -0.36 2.14
CA VAL A 51 -1.18 -0.62 1.70
C VAL A 51 -0.24 0.19 2.59
N ALA A 52 0.87 -0.42 3.01
CA ALA A 52 1.92 0.27 3.75
C ALA A 52 3.28 -0.17 3.21
N VAL A 53 4.17 0.77 2.95
CA VAL A 53 5.50 0.48 2.41
C VAL A 53 6.47 0.27 3.58
N LYS A 54 7.22 -0.83 3.51
CA LYS A 54 8.27 -1.13 4.49
C LYS A 54 9.63 -0.63 4.00
N GLY A 55 9.94 -0.85 2.74
CA GLY A 55 11.20 -0.39 2.14
C GLY A 55 11.01 -0.19 0.66
N GLY A 56 11.63 0.83 0.09
CA GLY A 56 11.46 1.21 -1.29
C GLY A 56 10.39 2.29 -1.47
N ARG A 57 9.77 2.35 -2.64
CA ARG A 57 8.70 3.31 -2.95
C ARG A 57 7.74 2.70 -3.96
N LEU A 58 6.47 3.01 -3.80
CA LEU A 58 5.43 2.61 -4.74
C LEU A 58 4.75 3.85 -5.32
N LYS A 59 4.49 3.83 -6.62
CA LYS A 59 3.54 4.74 -7.23
C LYS A 59 2.22 4.00 -7.37
N LEU A 60 1.17 4.57 -6.78
CA LEU A 60 -0.17 4.05 -6.93
C LEU A 60 -1.00 5.04 -7.72
N THR A 61 -1.78 4.52 -8.66
CA THR A 61 -2.77 5.33 -9.37
C THR A 61 -4.13 4.84 -8.93
N ILE A 62 -4.89 5.72 -8.27
CA ILE A 62 -6.17 5.36 -7.68
C ILE A 62 -7.22 6.32 -8.25
N ASP A 63 -8.17 5.79 -9.02
CA ASP A 63 -9.20 6.58 -9.68
C ASP A 63 -8.60 7.78 -10.43
N GLY A 64 -7.49 7.53 -11.14
CA GLY A 64 -6.78 8.53 -11.93
C GLY A 64 -5.81 9.42 -11.15
N GLU A 65 -5.79 9.35 -9.83
CA GLU A 65 -4.89 10.15 -9.00
C GLU A 65 -3.60 9.39 -8.72
N GLU A 66 -2.45 10.02 -9.01
CA GLU A 66 -1.14 9.41 -8.76
C GLU A 66 -0.63 9.78 -7.37
N ILE A 67 -0.15 8.76 -6.65
CA ILE A 67 0.35 8.88 -5.29
C ILE A 67 1.68 8.17 -5.19
N ILE A 68 2.66 8.79 -4.54
CA ILE A 68 3.93 8.13 -4.20
C ILE A 68 3.89 7.80 -2.72
N ALA A 69 3.96 6.51 -2.40
CA ALA A 69 4.01 6.02 -1.02
C ALA A 69 5.44 5.64 -0.65
N GLU A 70 5.86 6.08 0.52
CA GLU A 70 7.19 5.87 1.08
C GLU A 70 7.09 5.11 2.40
N PRO A 71 8.21 4.62 2.95
CA PRO A 71 8.16 3.85 4.20
C PRO A 71 7.43 4.60 5.32
N GLY A 72 6.51 3.89 5.97
CA GLY A 72 5.68 4.43 7.04
C GLY A 72 4.35 5.01 6.57
N ASP A 73 4.19 5.28 5.28
CA ASP A 73 2.93 5.79 4.74
C ASP A 73 1.88 4.68 4.66
N GLU A 74 0.62 5.06 4.80
CA GLU A 74 -0.50 4.16 4.58
C GLU A 74 -1.36 4.68 3.44
N VAL A 75 -1.76 3.79 2.53
CA VAL A 75 -2.64 4.12 1.41
C VAL A 75 -3.96 3.38 1.57
N PHE A 76 -5.06 4.08 1.36
CA PHE A 76 -6.40 3.51 1.36
C PHE A 76 -6.91 3.43 -0.08
N ILE A 77 -7.28 2.23 -0.51
CA ILE A 77 -7.85 1.99 -1.83
C ILE A 77 -9.31 1.55 -1.64
N PRO A 78 -10.28 2.39 -2.02
CA PRO A 78 -11.69 2.04 -1.86
C PRO A 78 -12.09 0.85 -2.73
N LYS A 79 -13.02 0.03 -2.25
CA LYS A 79 -13.59 -1.04 -3.06
C LYS A 79 -14.25 -0.46 -4.32
N GLY A 80 -14.21 -1.22 -5.40
CA GLY A 80 -14.85 -0.85 -6.66
C GLY A 80 -14.11 0.22 -7.46
N VAL A 81 -12.93 0.65 -7.01
CA VAL A 81 -12.14 1.70 -7.68
C VAL A 81 -10.97 1.05 -8.41
N PHE A 82 -10.78 1.42 -9.68
CA PHE A 82 -9.63 0.95 -10.45
C PHE A 82 -8.35 1.54 -9.89
N HIS A 83 -7.34 0.70 -9.76
CA HIS A 83 -6.05 1.13 -9.27
C HIS A 83 -4.89 0.36 -9.93
N SER A 84 -3.73 0.98 -9.92
CA SER A 84 -2.49 0.41 -10.41
C SER A 84 -1.39 0.65 -9.40
N VAL A 85 -0.40 -0.26 -9.35
CA VAL A 85 0.74 -0.17 -8.44
C VAL A 85 2.02 -0.40 -9.24
N ARG A 86 3.03 0.42 -9.02
CA ARG A 86 4.33 0.26 -9.69
C ARG A 86 5.46 0.50 -8.70
N ASN A 87 6.47 -0.37 -8.71
CA ASN A 87 7.70 -0.12 -7.97
C ASN A 87 8.54 0.91 -8.73
N VAL A 88 8.67 2.10 -8.16
CA VAL A 88 9.45 3.21 -8.76
C VAL A 88 10.79 3.41 -8.07
N SER A 89 11.19 2.49 -7.18
CA SER A 89 12.51 2.54 -6.58
C SER A 89 13.51 1.79 -7.47
N SER A 90 14.80 2.03 -7.23
CA SER A 90 15.88 1.35 -7.96
C SER A 90 16.18 -0.04 -7.39
N SER A 91 15.50 -0.43 -6.33
CA SER A 91 15.66 -1.73 -5.66
C SER A 91 14.30 -2.37 -5.44
N THR A 92 14.30 -3.59 -4.90
CA THR A 92 13.05 -4.27 -4.54
C THR A 92 12.30 -3.45 -3.49
N THR A 93 10.99 -3.30 -3.69
CA THR A 93 10.12 -2.68 -2.70
C THR A 93 9.43 -3.76 -1.88
N HIS A 94 9.50 -3.62 -0.56
CA HIS A 94 8.82 -4.48 0.41
C HIS A 94 7.61 -3.73 0.95
N TRP A 95 6.44 -4.34 0.88
CA TRP A 95 5.22 -3.66 1.32
C TRP A 95 4.21 -4.64 1.91
N LEU A 96 3.26 -4.08 2.65
CA LEU A 96 2.18 -4.81 3.27
C LEU A 96 0.87 -4.41 2.62
N TYR A 97 -0.05 -5.36 2.51
CA TYR A 97 -1.39 -5.10 2.01
C TYR A 97 -2.41 -5.88 2.82
N GLY A 98 -3.62 -5.37 2.88
CA GLY A 98 -4.71 -6.04 3.57
C GLY A 98 -6.05 -5.66 3.01
N TYR A 99 -7.01 -6.56 3.17
CA TYR A 99 -8.39 -6.38 2.72
C TYR A 99 -9.34 -6.50 3.90
N ASP A 100 -10.46 -5.77 3.83
CA ASP A 100 -11.50 -5.89 4.86
C ASP A 100 -12.51 -6.99 4.56
#